data_51cb3b3de5d99772c2063d2c230cabea
#
_entry.id   51cb3b3de5d99772c2063d2c230cabea
#
_cell.length_a   1.000
_cell.length_b   1.000
_cell.length_c   1.000
_cell.angle_alpha   90.00
_cell.angle_beta   90.00
_cell.angle_gamma   90.00
#
_symmetry.space_group_name_H-M   'P 1'
#
loop_
_entity.id
_entity.type
_entity.pdbx_description
1 polymer ?
#
loop_
_entity_poly.entity_id
_entity_poly.type
_entity_poly.pdbx_seq_one_letter_code
_entity_poly.pdbx_strand_id
1 'polypeptide(L)'
;QVVVPPAVEQGFISITVLKASGVSMDLDDFDRAGLFSEVRAKGLHEEIDAALLARRAAGDWKAFFRLAVEAKKNILISGATGSGKTSFSKGLIKLIPDHERILTIEDTRELVVPQRNRVHMMYAKDGKGLQKVGAKELLESALRMRPDRILLQELRDGTAFFY
;
A
#
# COMPACT_ATOMS: atom_id res chain seq x y z
N GLN A 1 17.44 -7.31 -0.69
CA GLN A 1 16.99 -6.88 0.64
C GLN A 1 16.39 -8.08 1.37
N VAL A 2 16.70 -8.21 2.67
CA VAL A 2 16.13 -9.25 3.53
C VAL A 2 15.59 -8.55 4.77
N VAL A 3 14.35 -8.87 5.14
CA VAL A 3 13.71 -8.41 6.37
C VAL A 3 13.37 -9.65 7.20
N VAL A 4 13.82 -9.65 8.45
CA VAL A 4 13.68 -10.78 9.37
C VAL A 4 12.95 -10.37 10.63
N PRO A 5 12.43 -11.32 11.43
CA PRO A 5 11.89 -10.99 12.75
C PRO A 5 12.92 -10.24 13.61
N PRO A 6 12.49 -9.31 14.45
CA PRO A 6 11.10 -8.98 14.74
C PRO A 6 10.45 -7.95 13.79
N ALA A 7 11.15 -7.46 12.75
CA ALA A 7 10.62 -6.48 11.79
C ALA A 7 9.58 -7.07 10.81
N VAL A 8 9.48 -8.38 10.72
CA VAL A 8 8.36 -9.12 10.13
C VAL A 8 7.81 -10.10 11.16
N GLU A 9 6.66 -10.65 10.88
CA GLU A 9 5.99 -11.64 11.73
C GLU A 9 6.90 -12.83 12.03
N GLN A 10 6.88 -13.32 13.26
CA GLN A 10 7.71 -14.47 13.67
C GLN A 10 7.38 -15.71 12.83
N GLY A 11 8.42 -16.42 12.40
CA GLY A 11 8.30 -17.56 11.51
C GLY A 11 8.37 -17.20 10.02
N PHE A 12 8.43 -15.92 9.68
CA PHE A 12 8.55 -15.45 8.29
C PHE A 12 9.85 -14.69 8.04
N ILE A 13 10.31 -14.76 6.80
CA ILE A 13 11.43 -13.97 6.27
C ILE A 13 10.95 -13.36 4.95
N SER A 14 11.10 -12.05 4.79
CA SER A 14 10.84 -11.39 3.52
C SER A 14 12.14 -11.17 2.77
N ILE A 15 12.21 -11.74 1.55
CA ILE A 15 13.37 -11.62 0.68
C ILE A 15 12.94 -10.90 -0.60
N THR A 16 13.62 -9.80 -0.92
CA THR A 16 13.44 -9.07 -2.18
C THR A 16 14.73 -9.11 -2.96
N VAL A 17 14.67 -9.67 -4.16
CA VAL A 17 15.81 -9.76 -5.08
C VAL A 17 15.52 -8.82 -6.26
N LEU A 18 16.36 -7.82 -6.44
CA LEU A 18 16.37 -6.97 -7.63
C LEU A 18 17.47 -7.49 -8.56
N LYS A 19 17.06 -8.06 -9.68
CA LYS A 19 17.99 -8.46 -10.73
C LYS A 19 18.25 -7.27 -11.64
N ALA A 20 19.48 -6.82 -11.72
CA ALA A 20 19.87 -5.82 -12.69
C ALA A 20 19.65 -6.34 -14.11
N SER A 21 19.07 -5.52 -15.00
CA SER A 21 19.03 -5.84 -16.43
C SER A 21 20.43 -5.70 -17.00
N GLY A 22 20.91 -6.75 -17.68
CA GLY A 22 22.13 -6.69 -18.47
C GLY A 22 21.90 -6.05 -19.85
N VAL A 23 20.68 -5.66 -20.17
CA VAL A 23 20.30 -5.07 -21.44
C VAL A 23 20.12 -3.56 -21.26
N SER A 24 20.89 -2.78 -22.00
CA SER A 24 20.66 -1.34 -22.17
C SER A 24 19.68 -1.17 -23.32
N MET A 25 18.53 -0.55 -23.08
CA MET A 25 17.53 -0.23 -24.10
C MET A 25 17.71 1.22 -24.53
N ASP A 26 17.62 1.47 -25.82
CA ASP A 26 17.53 2.82 -26.41
C ASP A 26 16.07 3.26 -26.60
N LEU A 27 15.84 4.46 -27.12
CA LEU A 27 14.49 4.98 -27.34
C LEU A 27 13.69 4.18 -28.38
N ASP A 28 14.37 3.65 -29.39
CA ASP A 28 13.73 2.85 -30.43
C ASP A 28 13.30 1.47 -29.86
N ASP A 29 14.05 0.93 -28.90
CA ASP A 29 13.67 -0.28 -28.18
C ASP A 29 12.42 -0.04 -27.33
N PHE A 30 12.34 1.11 -26.67
CA PHE A 30 11.15 1.50 -25.89
C PHE A 30 9.93 1.72 -26.78
N ASP A 31 10.09 2.34 -27.94
CA ASP A 31 9.00 2.55 -28.89
C ASP A 31 8.50 1.21 -29.46
N ARG A 32 9.41 0.33 -29.87
CA ARG A 32 9.07 -1.04 -30.31
C ARG A 32 8.39 -1.85 -29.22
N ALA A 33 8.76 -1.66 -27.96
CA ALA A 33 8.11 -2.28 -26.80
C ALA A 33 6.74 -1.65 -26.45
N GLY A 34 6.32 -0.61 -27.18
CA GLY A 34 5.03 0.04 -27.01
C GLY A 34 4.97 1.02 -25.83
N LEU A 35 6.13 1.47 -25.28
CA LEU A 35 6.15 2.39 -24.15
C LEU A 35 5.38 3.69 -24.43
N PHE A 36 5.42 4.15 -25.66
CA PHE A 36 4.80 5.42 -26.08
C PHE A 36 3.41 5.25 -26.69
N SER A 37 2.93 4.03 -26.89
CA SER A 37 1.65 3.75 -27.55
C SER A 37 0.42 4.19 -26.74
N GLU A 38 0.55 4.30 -25.42
CA GLU A 38 -0.54 4.67 -24.52
C GLU A 38 -0.26 5.95 -23.71
N VAL A 39 0.59 6.84 -24.22
CA VAL A 39 0.83 8.15 -23.61
C VAL A 39 -0.41 9.01 -23.80
N ARG A 40 -1.14 9.27 -22.70
CA ARG A 40 -2.35 10.09 -22.70
C ARG A 40 -2.05 11.48 -22.15
N ALA A 41 -2.41 12.52 -22.91
CA ALA A 41 -2.29 13.91 -22.48
C ALA A 41 -3.29 14.28 -21.36
N LYS A 42 -4.43 13.55 -21.26
CA LYS A 42 -5.40 13.67 -20.18
C LYS A 42 -5.48 12.36 -19.42
N GLY A 43 -5.36 12.45 -18.09
CA GLY A 43 -5.19 11.28 -17.24
C GLY A 43 -6.45 10.43 -17.13
N LEU A 44 -6.28 9.13 -17.14
CA LEU A 44 -7.27 8.13 -16.69
C LEU A 44 -7.88 8.50 -15.33
N HIS A 45 -7.18 9.31 -14.54
CA HIS A 45 -7.62 9.81 -13.24
C HIS A 45 -8.85 10.72 -13.32
N GLU A 46 -9.02 11.53 -14.38
CA GLU A 46 -10.16 12.45 -14.50
C GLU A 46 -11.50 11.69 -14.62
N GLU A 47 -11.54 10.61 -15.38
CA GLU A 47 -12.74 9.76 -15.52
C GLU A 47 -13.09 9.04 -14.21
N ILE A 48 -12.09 8.49 -13.54
CA ILE A 48 -12.25 7.83 -12.25
C ILE A 48 -12.71 8.84 -11.19
N ASP A 49 -12.11 10.02 -11.17
CA ASP A 49 -12.46 11.07 -10.20
C ASP A 49 -13.87 11.59 -10.44
N ALA A 50 -14.29 11.78 -11.69
CA ALA A 50 -15.66 12.13 -12.05
C ALA A 50 -16.64 11.03 -11.60
N ALA A 51 -16.32 9.77 -11.83
CA ALA A 51 -17.14 8.65 -11.38
C ALA A 51 -17.23 8.55 -9.85
N LEU A 52 -16.16 8.84 -9.11
CA LEU A 52 -16.16 8.90 -7.64
C LEU A 52 -17.03 10.05 -7.14
N LEU A 53 -16.91 11.25 -7.76
CA LEU A 53 -17.72 12.41 -7.41
C LEU A 53 -19.22 12.15 -7.66
N ALA A 54 -19.58 11.51 -8.77
CA ALA A 54 -20.96 11.13 -9.06
C ALA A 54 -21.53 10.17 -8.01
N ARG A 55 -20.79 9.14 -7.60
CA ARG A 55 -21.22 8.20 -6.55
C ARG A 55 -21.38 8.89 -5.20
N ARG A 56 -20.47 9.80 -4.87
CA ARG A 56 -20.55 10.61 -3.66
C ARG A 56 -21.79 11.48 -3.67
N ALA A 57 -22.09 12.15 -4.79
CA ALA A 57 -23.28 13.01 -4.94
C ALA A 57 -24.58 12.21 -4.83
N ALA A 58 -24.59 10.97 -5.32
CA ALA A 58 -25.73 10.05 -5.21
C ALA A 58 -25.87 9.40 -3.82
N GLY A 59 -24.90 9.60 -2.91
CA GLY A 59 -24.88 8.93 -1.60
C GLY A 59 -24.58 7.44 -1.66
N ASP A 60 -24.13 6.92 -2.82
CA ASP A 60 -23.77 5.51 -2.98
C ASP A 60 -22.36 5.24 -2.46
N TRP A 61 -22.24 5.27 -1.14
CA TRP A 61 -20.96 5.07 -0.44
C TRP A 61 -20.35 3.69 -0.67
N LYS A 62 -21.17 2.68 -0.86
CA LYS A 62 -20.67 1.32 -1.12
C LYS A 62 -19.94 1.24 -2.47
N ALA A 63 -20.55 1.75 -3.54
CA ALA A 63 -19.92 1.80 -4.84
C ALA A 63 -18.76 2.81 -4.88
N PHE A 64 -18.84 3.90 -4.13
CA PHE A 64 -17.76 4.87 -3.97
C PHE A 64 -16.49 4.20 -3.42
N PHE A 65 -16.58 3.52 -2.27
CA PHE A 65 -15.42 2.89 -1.66
C PHE A 65 -14.89 1.71 -2.47
N ARG A 66 -15.77 0.94 -3.11
CA ARG A 66 -15.33 -0.12 -4.03
C ARG A 66 -14.48 0.45 -5.16
N LEU A 67 -14.97 1.46 -5.86
CA LEU A 67 -14.22 2.11 -6.93
C LEU A 67 -12.93 2.76 -6.44
N ALA A 68 -12.95 3.42 -5.27
CA ALA A 68 -11.74 4.03 -4.70
C ALA A 68 -10.65 2.99 -4.42
N VAL A 69 -11.03 1.82 -3.89
CA VAL A 69 -10.09 0.72 -3.65
C VAL A 69 -9.60 0.12 -4.97
N GLU A 70 -10.49 -0.18 -5.92
CA GLU A 70 -10.12 -0.72 -7.23
C GLU A 70 -9.17 0.22 -7.99
N ALA A 71 -9.43 1.53 -7.94
CA ALA A 71 -8.62 2.57 -8.58
C ALA A 71 -7.34 2.92 -7.79
N LYS A 72 -7.01 2.19 -6.73
CA LYS A 72 -5.83 2.41 -5.89
C LYS A 72 -5.72 3.84 -5.33
N LYS A 73 -6.86 4.47 -5.00
CA LYS A 73 -6.86 5.79 -4.36
C LYS A 73 -6.30 5.70 -2.94
N ASN A 74 -5.57 6.74 -2.53
CA ASN A 74 -5.14 6.87 -1.15
C ASN A 74 -6.35 7.18 -0.27
N ILE A 75 -6.53 6.41 0.81
CA ILE A 75 -7.66 6.52 1.72
C ILE A 75 -7.14 6.79 3.12
N LEU A 76 -7.48 7.96 3.66
CA LEU A 76 -7.19 8.32 5.05
C LEU A 76 -8.48 8.16 5.88
N ILE A 77 -8.38 7.36 6.96
CA ILE A 77 -9.50 7.10 7.88
C ILE A 77 -9.20 7.80 9.20
N SER A 78 -9.97 8.83 9.51
CA SER A 78 -9.86 9.59 10.76
C SER A 78 -11.08 9.36 11.65
N GLY A 79 -10.88 9.36 12.96
CA GLY A 79 -11.93 9.22 13.95
C GLY A 79 -11.38 8.96 15.35
N ALA A 80 -12.19 9.12 16.38
CA ALA A 80 -11.84 8.87 17.76
C ALA A 80 -11.49 7.39 18.03
N THR A 81 -10.82 7.12 19.13
CA THR A 81 -10.60 5.74 19.60
C THR A 81 -11.96 5.05 19.81
N GLY A 82 -12.07 3.81 19.35
CA GLY A 82 -13.33 3.05 19.44
C GLY A 82 -14.37 3.38 18.34
N SER A 83 -14.12 4.32 17.43
CA SER A 83 -15.07 4.70 16.36
C SER A 83 -15.22 3.67 15.23
N GLY A 84 -14.47 2.56 15.28
CA GLY A 84 -14.56 1.50 14.28
C GLY A 84 -13.59 1.66 13.08
N LYS A 85 -12.59 2.54 13.15
CA LYS A 85 -11.59 2.73 12.08
C LYS A 85 -10.99 1.41 11.58
N THR A 86 -10.49 0.61 12.51
CA THR A 86 -9.86 -0.69 12.18
C THR A 86 -10.86 -1.66 11.55
N SER A 87 -12.10 -1.67 12.02
CA SER A 87 -13.16 -2.52 11.44
C SER A 87 -13.50 -2.08 10.02
N PHE A 88 -13.57 -0.77 9.78
CA PHE A 88 -13.81 -0.21 8.45
C PHE A 88 -12.63 -0.51 7.50
N SER A 89 -11.39 -0.32 7.95
CA SER A 89 -10.18 -0.67 7.20
C SER A 89 -10.18 -2.13 6.78
N LYS A 90 -10.51 -3.06 7.71
CA LYS A 90 -10.63 -4.50 7.40
C LYS A 90 -11.70 -4.78 6.33
N GLY A 91 -12.78 -4.01 6.32
CA GLY A 91 -13.81 -4.07 5.27
C GLY A 91 -13.27 -3.66 3.89
N LEU A 92 -12.50 -2.57 3.83
CA LEU A 92 -11.87 -2.10 2.58
C LEU A 92 -10.79 -3.07 2.08
N ILE A 93 -9.99 -3.64 2.97
CA ILE A 93 -8.93 -4.61 2.61
C ILE A 93 -9.49 -5.82 1.86
N LYS A 94 -10.70 -6.27 2.21
CA LYS A 94 -11.36 -7.37 1.51
C LYS A 94 -11.75 -7.05 0.06
N LEU A 95 -11.80 -5.78 -0.32
CA LEU A 95 -12.08 -5.36 -1.69
C LEU A 95 -10.82 -5.33 -2.57
N ILE A 96 -9.65 -5.48 -1.99
CA ILE A 96 -8.38 -5.50 -2.73
C ILE A 96 -8.28 -6.83 -3.49
N PRO A 97 -7.92 -6.80 -4.80
CA PRO A 97 -7.75 -8.01 -5.60
C PRO A 97 -6.72 -8.99 -5.03
N ASP A 98 -6.99 -10.29 -5.14
CA ASP A 98 -6.15 -11.35 -4.56
C ASP A 98 -4.75 -11.45 -5.15
N HIS A 99 -4.54 -10.95 -6.37
CA HIS A 99 -3.25 -10.99 -7.06
C HIS A 99 -2.31 -9.87 -6.62
N GLU A 100 -2.81 -8.85 -5.91
CA GLU A 100 -2.00 -7.72 -5.48
C GLU A 100 -1.08 -8.07 -4.31
N ARG A 101 0.11 -7.46 -4.31
CA ARG A 101 1.10 -7.56 -3.23
C ARG A 101 0.84 -6.47 -2.19
N ILE A 102 0.54 -6.91 -0.97
CA ILE A 102 0.16 -6.02 0.13
C ILE A 102 1.23 -6.05 1.22
N LEU A 103 1.69 -4.88 1.61
CA LEU A 103 2.56 -4.72 2.77
C LEU A 103 1.79 -3.97 3.85
N THR A 104 1.87 -4.43 5.11
CA THR A 104 1.33 -3.70 6.25
C THR A 104 2.47 -3.19 7.13
N ILE A 105 2.28 -2.04 7.75
CA ILE A 105 3.20 -1.46 8.75
C ILE A 105 2.38 -1.18 9.99
N GLU A 106 2.67 -1.90 11.06
CA GLU A 106 1.84 -1.96 12.27
C GLU A 106 2.73 -1.89 13.52
N ASP A 107 2.27 -1.26 14.59
CA ASP A 107 2.91 -1.37 15.92
C ASP A 107 2.42 -2.63 16.64
N THR A 108 1.17 -2.97 16.43
CA THR A 108 0.53 -4.20 16.92
C THR A 108 -0.25 -4.80 15.76
N ARG A 109 -0.14 -6.11 15.59
CA ARG A 109 -0.81 -6.78 14.50
C ARG A 109 -2.32 -6.81 14.67
N GLU A 110 -3.01 -5.99 13.90
CA GLU A 110 -4.48 -5.89 13.90
C GLU A 110 -5.10 -6.12 12.52
N LEU A 111 -4.37 -5.77 11.44
CA LEU A 111 -4.91 -5.87 10.09
C LEU A 111 -4.94 -7.33 9.63
N VAL A 112 -6.11 -7.74 9.16
CA VAL A 112 -6.31 -9.06 8.54
C VAL A 112 -6.29 -8.87 7.03
N VAL A 113 -5.25 -9.39 6.39
CA VAL A 113 -5.05 -9.34 4.95
C VAL A 113 -5.26 -10.76 4.40
N PRO A 114 -6.37 -11.03 3.69
CA PRO A 114 -6.66 -12.36 3.15
C PRO A 114 -5.81 -12.72 1.94
N GLN A 115 -5.29 -11.74 1.21
CA GLN A 115 -4.49 -11.92 0.02
C GLN A 115 -3.23 -12.75 0.32
N ARG A 116 -2.85 -13.65 -0.58
CA ARG A 116 -1.71 -14.57 -0.37
C ARG A 116 -0.36 -13.85 -0.40
N ASN A 117 -0.21 -12.87 -1.29
CA ASN A 117 1.04 -12.14 -1.45
C ASN A 117 1.06 -10.94 -0.49
N ARG A 118 1.37 -11.21 0.77
CA ARG A 118 1.41 -10.18 1.83
C ARG A 118 2.66 -10.30 2.68
N VAL A 119 3.08 -9.18 3.25
CA VAL A 119 4.10 -9.12 4.30
C VAL A 119 3.61 -8.20 5.40
N HIS A 120 3.59 -8.68 6.63
CA HIS A 120 3.28 -7.89 7.81
C HIS A 120 4.59 -7.41 8.44
N MET A 121 4.82 -6.10 8.42
CA MET A 121 5.99 -5.47 9.04
C MET A 121 5.58 -4.83 10.35
N MET A 122 6.43 -5.01 11.35
CA MET A 122 6.15 -4.58 12.72
C MET A 122 7.21 -3.58 13.18
N TYR A 123 6.82 -2.56 13.94
CA TYR A 123 7.74 -1.63 14.59
C TYR A 123 7.43 -1.49 16.08
N ALA A 124 8.44 -1.15 16.88
CA ALA A 124 8.25 -0.88 18.30
C ALA A 124 7.88 0.60 18.51
N LYS A 125 6.73 0.85 19.13
CA LYS A 125 6.18 2.19 19.37
C LYS A 125 7.09 3.12 20.18
N ASP A 126 7.86 2.56 21.13
CA ASP A 126 8.66 3.36 22.07
C ASP A 126 10.17 3.20 21.88
N GLY A 127 10.63 2.56 20.82
CA GLY A 127 12.05 2.24 20.63
C GLY A 127 12.66 1.38 21.76
N LYS A 128 11.85 0.91 22.70
CA LYS A 128 12.22 0.13 23.87
C LYS A 128 11.95 -1.35 23.63
N GLY A 129 12.66 -1.95 22.71
CA GLY A 129 12.50 -3.39 22.46
C GLY A 129 13.70 -3.92 21.66
N LEU A 130 13.65 -5.20 21.30
CA LEU A 130 14.59 -5.81 20.37
C LEU A 130 14.54 -5.14 18.98
N GLN A 131 13.46 -4.42 18.68
CA GLN A 131 13.26 -3.65 17.45
C GLN A 131 13.70 -2.21 17.65
N LYS A 132 14.77 -1.83 16.95
CA LYS A 132 15.24 -0.45 16.85
C LYS A 132 14.73 0.26 15.60
N VAL A 133 13.84 -0.40 14.83
CA VAL A 133 13.34 0.07 13.52
C VAL A 133 11.98 0.74 13.72
N GLY A 134 11.84 1.97 13.25
CA GLY A 134 10.59 2.74 13.29
C GLY A 134 9.74 2.56 12.03
N ALA A 135 8.56 3.20 12.02
CA ALA A 135 7.63 3.14 10.90
C ALA A 135 8.24 3.71 9.61
N LYS A 136 9.07 4.76 9.71
CA LYS A 136 9.75 5.39 8.57
C LYS A 136 10.70 4.43 7.86
N GLU A 137 11.58 3.78 8.61
CA GLU A 137 12.55 2.82 8.05
C GLU A 137 11.84 1.62 7.43
N LEU A 138 10.71 1.20 8.01
CA LEU A 138 9.88 0.16 7.43
C LEU A 138 9.22 0.61 6.13
N LEU A 139 8.78 1.87 6.03
CA LEU A 139 8.24 2.42 4.80
C LEU A 139 9.31 2.46 3.69
N GLU A 140 10.48 2.96 3.99
CA GLU A 140 11.60 2.99 3.04
C GLU A 140 11.97 1.58 2.56
N SER A 141 11.88 0.60 3.45
CA SER A 141 12.06 -0.81 3.13
C SER A 141 10.92 -1.33 2.24
N ALA A 142 9.68 -1.00 2.59
CA ALA A 142 8.48 -1.41 1.85
C ALA A 142 8.50 -0.95 0.39
N LEU A 143 8.90 0.29 0.13
CA LEU A 143 8.99 0.83 -1.24
C LEU A 143 9.93 0.04 -2.15
N ARG A 144 10.96 -0.61 -1.58
CA ARG A 144 11.89 -1.47 -2.32
C ARG A 144 11.38 -2.90 -2.53
N MET A 145 10.27 -3.27 -1.88
CA MET A 145 9.69 -4.61 -1.94
C MET A 145 8.65 -4.78 -3.06
N ARG A 146 8.51 -3.79 -3.94
CA ARG A 146 7.55 -3.74 -5.05
C ARG A 146 6.12 -4.02 -4.60
N PRO A 147 5.56 -3.25 -3.66
CA PRO A 147 4.18 -3.38 -3.25
C PRO A 147 3.22 -2.87 -4.33
N ASP A 148 2.04 -3.46 -4.40
CA ASP A 148 0.88 -2.85 -5.04
C ASP A 148 0.18 -1.89 -4.08
N ARG A 149 0.21 -2.22 -2.77
CA ARG A 149 -0.34 -1.37 -1.70
C ARG A 149 0.50 -1.46 -0.44
N ILE A 150 0.59 -0.32 0.25
CA ILE A 150 1.13 -0.23 1.61
C ILE A 150 -0.02 0.23 2.52
N LEU A 151 -0.26 -0.54 3.58
CA LEU A 151 -1.29 -0.25 4.58
C LEU A 151 -0.60 0.13 5.89
N LEU A 152 -0.75 1.39 6.27
CA LEU A 152 -0.27 1.88 7.55
C LEU A 152 -1.42 1.85 8.54
N GLN A 153 -1.24 1.15 9.66
CA GLN A 153 -2.27 1.03 10.68
C GLN A 153 -2.56 2.35 11.38
N GLU A 154 -1.53 3.10 11.71
CA GLU A 154 -1.65 4.37 12.41
C GLU A 154 -0.65 5.41 11.90
N LEU A 155 -1.16 6.59 11.58
CA LEU A 155 -0.36 7.78 11.29
C LEU A 155 -0.21 8.60 12.57
N ARG A 156 1.01 8.76 13.04
CA ARG A 156 1.34 9.59 14.20
C ARG A 156 2.46 10.57 13.86
N ASP A 157 2.40 11.74 14.48
CA ASP A 157 3.43 12.76 14.43
C ASP A 157 3.87 13.14 13.00
N GLY A 158 5.13 13.46 12.81
CA GLY A 158 5.72 13.79 11.52
C GLY A 158 5.78 12.64 10.51
N THR A 159 5.42 11.41 10.89
CA THR A 159 5.40 10.24 9.99
C THR A 159 4.44 10.45 8.82
N ALA A 160 3.38 11.25 9.00
CA ALA A 160 2.42 11.58 7.95
C ALA A 160 3.05 12.27 6.72
N PHE A 161 4.21 12.91 6.87
CA PHE A 161 4.92 13.58 5.76
C PHE A 161 5.75 12.62 4.92
N PHE A 162 5.88 11.35 5.31
CA PHE A 162 6.65 10.35 4.56
C PHE A 162 5.73 9.38 3.77
N TYR A 163 4.43 9.41 4.03
CA TYR A 163 3.39 8.66 3.32
C TYR A 163 2.61 9.58 2.38
#